data_9c942766847840a45472cebf1c1f0298
#
_entry.id   9c942766847840a45472cebf1c1f0298
#
_cell.length_a   1.000
_cell.length_b   1.000
_cell.length_c   1.000
_cell.angle_alpha   90.00
_cell.angle_beta   90.00
_cell.angle_gamma   90.00
#
_symmetry.space_group_name_H-M   'P 1'
#
loop_
_entity.id
_entity.type
_entity.pdbx_description
1 polymer ?
#
loop_
_entity_poly.entity_id
_entity_poly.type
_entity_poly.pdbx_seq_one_letter_code
_entity_poly.pdbx_strand_id
1 'polypeptide(L)'
;MKNMIQTKGISKNYGRGGEIRSLENLSITVNEGETFGLLGPNGAGKTTTVRILTGIIKPTSGSAIVNGHDLTHEQDDVKRSTGLLAESPGIYVKLSAREFLEFMGALYDVPQDILMNRIPELLHLFDLSDRGDHLVEGFSTGMKQKLLIAAALIHDPPILFLDEPTSSLDPAATHMVKDLIKELARTAGKTIFLCSHQLPIVEELCDRIGIIKKGRLISVGSLEEIKCKAEASTLEEAFIKLTGLEVKDELLAWRG
;
A
#
# COMPACT_ATOMS: atom_id res chain seq x y z
N MET A 1 7.55 5.46 -20.84
CA MET A 1 7.21 4.53 -19.75
C MET A 1 5.72 4.33 -19.73
N LYS A 2 5.24 3.11 -19.49
CA LYS A 2 3.80 2.81 -19.36
C LYS A 2 3.28 3.31 -18.02
N ASN A 3 2.13 4.00 -18.02
CA ASN A 3 1.48 4.40 -16.77
C ASN A 3 0.67 3.21 -16.24
N MET A 4 1.01 2.73 -15.04
CA MET A 4 0.30 1.63 -14.40
C MET A 4 -0.87 2.12 -13.55
N ILE A 5 -0.75 3.31 -12.96
CA ILE A 5 -1.84 3.97 -12.23
C ILE A 5 -1.94 5.41 -12.71
N GLN A 6 -3.13 5.84 -13.06
CA GLN A 6 -3.42 7.23 -13.42
C GLN A 6 -4.75 7.65 -12.80
N THR A 7 -4.75 8.72 -12.00
CA THR A 7 -5.96 9.33 -11.47
C THR A 7 -6.15 10.73 -12.02
N LYS A 8 -7.40 11.12 -12.25
CA LYS A 8 -7.79 12.45 -12.72
C LYS A 8 -8.85 13.00 -11.78
N GLY A 9 -8.43 13.82 -10.82
CA GLY A 9 -9.28 14.54 -9.93
C GLY A 9 -10.19 13.67 -9.05
N ILE A 10 -9.72 12.49 -8.61
CA ILE A 10 -10.57 11.63 -7.78
C ILE A 10 -10.88 12.30 -6.46
N SER A 11 -12.15 12.25 -6.08
CA SER A 11 -12.64 12.76 -4.81
C SER A 11 -13.52 11.71 -4.12
N LYS A 12 -13.55 11.72 -2.80
CA LYS A 12 -14.38 10.80 -2.01
C LYS A 12 -14.97 11.50 -0.82
N ASN A 13 -16.29 11.50 -0.78
CA ASN A 13 -17.09 11.96 0.36
C ASN A 13 -17.80 10.76 0.99
N TYR A 14 -17.86 10.73 2.31
CA TYR A 14 -18.63 9.78 3.11
C TYR A 14 -19.75 10.49 3.86
N GLY A 15 -20.69 9.72 4.39
CA GLY A 15 -21.89 10.23 5.06
C GLY A 15 -23.09 10.34 4.10
N ARG A 16 -24.31 10.37 4.66
CA ARG A 16 -25.56 10.41 3.85
C ARG A 16 -25.71 11.70 3.04
N GLY A 17 -25.11 12.82 3.51
CA GLY A 17 -25.06 14.12 2.81
C GLY A 17 -23.68 14.46 2.24
N GLY A 18 -22.69 13.54 2.33
CA GLY A 18 -21.34 13.81 1.85
C GLY A 18 -20.52 14.71 2.78
N GLU A 19 -20.83 14.71 4.07
CA GLU A 19 -20.28 15.65 5.07
C GLU A 19 -18.80 15.41 5.36
N ILE A 20 -18.33 14.16 5.21
CA ILE A 20 -16.96 13.78 5.51
C ILE A 20 -16.18 13.68 4.20
N ARG A 21 -15.41 14.72 3.88
CA ARG A 21 -14.54 14.74 2.72
C ARG A 21 -13.23 14.02 3.02
N SER A 22 -13.05 12.83 2.45
CA SER A 22 -11.86 12.00 2.64
C SER A 22 -10.80 12.24 1.57
N LEU A 23 -11.20 12.50 0.32
CA LEU A 23 -10.31 12.87 -0.78
C LEU A 23 -10.89 14.05 -1.55
N GLU A 24 -10.01 14.93 -2.03
CA GLU A 24 -10.36 16.09 -2.80
C GLU A 24 -9.39 16.29 -3.97
N ASN A 25 -9.89 16.05 -5.20
CA ASN A 25 -9.19 16.32 -6.46
C ASN A 25 -7.79 15.69 -6.55
N LEU A 26 -7.64 14.42 -6.11
CA LEU A 26 -6.36 13.71 -6.15
C LEU A 26 -6.01 13.30 -7.59
N SER A 27 -4.89 13.80 -8.09
CA SER A 27 -4.35 13.45 -9.42
C SER A 27 -2.91 12.99 -9.28
N ILE A 28 -2.66 11.71 -9.54
CA ILE A 28 -1.34 11.06 -9.47
C ILE A 28 -1.14 10.16 -10.68
N THR A 29 0.12 9.93 -11.02
CA THR A 29 0.54 8.96 -12.03
C THR A 29 1.67 8.13 -11.45
N VAL A 30 1.58 6.80 -11.60
CA VAL A 30 2.62 5.83 -11.22
C VAL A 30 3.03 5.05 -12.45
N ASN A 31 4.33 4.96 -12.69
CA ASN A 31 4.90 4.28 -13.85
C ASN A 31 5.11 2.79 -13.58
N GLU A 32 5.30 2.02 -14.65
CA GLU A 32 5.66 0.61 -14.59
C GLU A 32 6.99 0.40 -13.87
N GLY A 33 7.04 -0.56 -12.93
CA GLY A 33 8.21 -0.88 -12.11
C GLY A 33 8.57 0.17 -11.06
N GLU A 34 7.75 1.22 -10.90
CA GLU A 34 7.97 2.28 -9.92
C GLU A 34 7.47 1.85 -8.53
N THR A 35 8.24 2.16 -7.50
CA THR A 35 7.75 2.16 -6.11
C THR A 35 7.32 3.58 -5.75
N PHE A 36 6.01 3.81 -5.72
CA PHE A 36 5.41 5.10 -5.39
C PHE A 36 4.91 5.12 -3.95
N GLY A 37 5.37 6.10 -3.15
CA GLY A 37 4.96 6.30 -1.77
C GLY A 37 3.86 7.35 -1.63
N LEU A 38 2.74 7.03 -0.97
CA LEU A 38 1.75 8.00 -0.53
C LEU A 38 1.96 8.27 0.97
N LEU A 39 2.63 9.38 1.28
CA LEU A 39 3.02 9.78 2.62
C LEU A 39 2.03 10.77 3.23
N GLY A 40 1.58 10.54 4.45
CA GLY A 40 0.70 11.47 5.14
C GLY A 40 0.29 10.99 6.53
N PRO A 41 -0.20 11.88 7.40
CA PRO A 41 -0.66 11.51 8.73
C PRO A 41 -1.87 10.57 8.68
N ASN A 42 -2.23 10.01 9.84
CA ASN A 42 -3.45 9.21 9.95
C ASN A 42 -4.67 10.08 9.62
N GLY A 43 -5.63 9.51 8.89
CA GLY A 43 -6.79 10.25 8.39
C GLY A 43 -6.54 11.18 7.19
N ALA A 44 -5.33 11.19 6.61
CA ALA A 44 -5.03 12.03 5.45
C ALA A 44 -5.73 11.60 4.15
N GLY A 45 -6.26 10.36 4.08
CA GLY A 45 -6.93 9.81 2.90
C GLY A 45 -6.17 8.66 2.21
N LYS A 46 -5.05 8.19 2.77
CA LYS A 46 -4.21 7.11 2.20
C LYS A 46 -5.01 5.82 1.93
N THR A 47 -5.61 5.24 2.97
CA THR A 47 -6.44 4.03 2.87
C THR A 47 -7.64 4.22 1.94
N THR A 48 -8.25 5.40 1.91
CA THR A 48 -9.33 5.72 0.96
C THR A 48 -8.82 5.69 -0.48
N THR A 49 -7.62 6.22 -0.73
CA THR A 49 -6.98 6.17 -2.05
C THR A 49 -6.75 4.73 -2.48
N VAL A 50 -6.16 3.89 -1.62
CA VAL A 50 -5.95 2.46 -1.89
C VAL A 50 -7.27 1.75 -2.19
N ARG A 51 -8.29 1.93 -1.36
CA ARG A 51 -9.61 1.29 -1.58
C ARG A 51 -10.28 1.69 -2.89
N ILE A 52 -10.08 2.93 -3.35
CA ILE A 52 -10.54 3.35 -4.67
C ILE A 52 -9.72 2.66 -5.75
N LEU A 53 -8.39 2.75 -5.71
CA LEU A 53 -7.51 2.24 -6.76
C LEU A 53 -7.55 0.71 -6.91
N THR A 54 -7.95 0.00 -5.86
CA THR A 54 -8.16 -1.47 -5.89
C THR A 54 -9.62 -1.87 -6.21
N GLY A 55 -10.49 -0.90 -6.55
CA GLY A 55 -11.88 -1.18 -6.93
C GLY A 55 -12.79 -1.61 -5.76
N ILE A 56 -12.36 -1.46 -4.50
CA ILE A 56 -13.19 -1.80 -3.33
C ILE A 56 -14.31 -0.78 -3.14
N ILE A 57 -14.04 0.51 -3.37
CA ILE A 57 -15.03 1.57 -3.28
C ILE A 57 -14.97 2.46 -4.51
N LYS A 58 -16.13 3.01 -4.94
CA LYS A 58 -16.18 3.98 -6.02
C LYS A 58 -15.82 5.38 -5.52
N PRO A 59 -15.10 6.20 -6.33
CA PRO A 59 -14.94 7.62 -6.04
C PRO A 59 -16.30 8.33 -6.13
N THR A 60 -16.44 9.49 -5.48
CA THR A 60 -17.62 10.37 -5.62
C THR A 60 -17.56 11.15 -6.93
N SER A 61 -16.36 11.52 -7.37
CA SER A 61 -16.08 12.15 -8.66
C SER A 61 -14.66 11.92 -9.11
N GLY A 62 -14.37 12.23 -10.38
CA GLY A 62 -13.10 11.96 -11.01
C GLY A 62 -13.05 10.56 -11.60
N SER A 63 -11.91 10.18 -12.19
CA SER A 63 -11.67 8.90 -12.83
C SER A 63 -10.30 8.35 -12.48
N ALA A 64 -10.14 7.03 -12.60
CA ALA A 64 -8.85 6.36 -12.45
C ALA A 64 -8.73 5.21 -13.45
N ILE A 65 -7.50 5.03 -13.95
CA ILE A 65 -7.10 3.90 -14.78
C ILE A 65 -6.01 3.16 -14.02
N VAL A 66 -6.17 1.86 -13.85
CA VAL A 66 -5.22 0.97 -13.16
C VAL A 66 -4.90 -0.19 -14.08
N ASN A 67 -3.62 -0.38 -14.41
CA ASN A 67 -3.15 -1.35 -15.40
C ASN A 67 -3.85 -1.28 -16.78
N GLY A 68 -4.27 -0.09 -17.20
CA GLY A 68 -5.02 0.11 -18.45
C GLY A 68 -6.54 -0.04 -18.33
N HIS A 69 -7.07 -0.50 -17.18
CA HIS A 69 -8.49 -0.72 -16.94
C HIS A 69 -9.15 0.49 -16.27
N ASP A 70 -10.30 0.90 -16.79
CA ASP A 70 -11.12 1.96 -16.19
C ASP A 70 -11.82 1.47 -14.93
N LEU A 71 -11.55 2.12 -13.82
CA LEU A 71 -12.04 1.74 -12.49
C LEU A 71 -13.57 1.83 -12.35
N THR A 72 -14.25 2.56 -13.22
CA THR A 72 -15.71 2.71 -13.20
C THR A 72 -16.41 1.54 -13.87
N HIS A 73 -15.81 0.98 -14.92
CA HIS A 73 -16.43 0.00 -15.82
C HIS A 73 -15.79 -1.39 -15.75
N GLU A 74 -14.49 -1.48 -15.39
CA GLU A 74 -13.66 -2.69 -15.44
C GLU A 74 -13.12 -3.06 -14.04
N GLN A 75 -13.95 -2.96 -13.00
CA GLN A 75 -13.52 -3.18 -11.60
C GLN A 75 -12.95 -4.57 -11.35
N ASP A 76 -13.47 -5.60 -11.99
CA ASP A 76 -13.00 -6.97 -11.78
C ASP A 76 -11.63 -7.20 -12.43
N ASP A 77 -11.36 -6.56 -13.58
CA ASP A 77 -10.03 -6.60 -14.22
C ASP A 77 -9.00 -5.81 -13.40
N VAL A 78 -9.41 -4.68 -12.79
CA VAL A 78 -8.58 -3.97 -11.80
C VAL A 78 -8.22 -4.88 -10.64
N LYS A 79 -9.19 -5.58 -10.02
CA LYS A 79 -8.93 -6.50 -8.90
C LYS A 79 -8.00 -7.66 -9.29
N ARG A 80 -8.20 -8.25 -10.48
CA ARG A 80 -7.34 -9.32 -11.01
C ARG A 80 -5.91 -8.87 -11.27
N SER A 81 -5.70 -7.60 -11.59
CA SER A 81 -4.38 -7.03 -11.87
C SER A 81 -3.71 -6.40 -10.65
N THR A 82 -4.33 -6.47 -9.48
CA THR A 82 -3.80 -5.83 -8.27
C THR A 82 -3.77 -6.77 -7.08
N GLY A 83 -2.65 -6.80 -6.36
CA GLY A 83 -2.56 -7.41 -5.04
C GLY A 83 -2.70 -6.34 -3.95
N LEU A 84 -3.39 -6.67 -2.87
CA LEU A 84 -3.63 -5.73 -1.78
C LEU A 84 -3.23 -6.31 -0.43
N LEU A 85 -2.34 -5.61 0.27
CA LEU A 85 -2.17 -5.69 1.71
C LEU A 85 -2.87 -4.48 2.34
N ALA A 86 -4.00 -4.69 2.98
CA ALA A 86 -4.71 -3.64 3.70
C ALA A 86 -4.08 -3.37 5.08
N GLU A 87 -4.28 -2.17 5.65
CA GLU A 87 -3.81 -1.80 7.00
C GLU A 87 -4.32 -2.74 8.09
N SER A 88 -5.56 -3.22 7.97
CA SER A 88 -6.19 -4.17 8.89
C SER A 88 -6.80 -5.32 8.11
N PRO A 89 -5.98 -6.24 7.59
CA PRO A 89 -6.46 -7.32 6.77
C PRO A 89 -7.16 -8.38 7.62
N GLY A 90 -8.26 -8.91 7.10
CA GLY A 90 -8.85 -10.14 7.64
C GLY A 90 -7.94 -11.33 7.35
N ILE A 91 -7.72 -12.18 8.34
CA ILE A 91 -6.99 -13.43 8.16
C ILE A 91 -7.76 -14.59 8.79
N TYR A 92 -7.90 -15.69 8.07
CA TYR A 92 -8.60 -16.89 8.55
C TYR A 92 -7.67 -17.70 9.45
N VAL A 93 -7.70 -17.42 10.75
CA VAL A 93 -6.76 -18.00 11.72
C VAL A 93 -6.94 -19.52 11.94
N LYS A 94 -8.07 -20.08 11.54
CA LYS A 94 -8.36 -21.53 11.64
C LYS A 94 -7.91 -22.34 10.40
N LEU A 95 -7.38 -21.69 9.40
CA LEU A 95 -6.71 -22.34 8.28
C LEU A 95 -5.21 -22.46 8.56
N SER A 96 -4.56 -23.47 7.99
CA SER A 96 -3.11 -23.49 7.87
C SER A 96 -2.64 -22.42 6.89
N ALA A 97 -1.34 -22.10 6.89
CA ALA A 97 -0.81 -21.12 5.93
C ALA A 97 -1.01 -21.57 4.48
N ARG A 98 -0.84 -22.87 4.20
CA ARG A 98 -1.09 -23.48 2.89
C ARG A 98 -2.55 -23.35 2.49
N GLU A 99 -3.49 -23.80 3.33
CA GLU A 99 -4.92 -23.69 3.08
C GLU A 99 -5.38 -22.25 2.89
N PHE A 100 -4.78 -21.31 3.64
CA PHE A 100 -5.06 -19.88 3.45
C PHE A 100 -4.62 -19.39 2.06
N LEU A 101 -3.43 -19.76 1.60
CA LEU A 101 -2.95 -19.39 0.27
C LEU A 101 -3.76 -20.10 -0.84
N GLU A 102 -4.15 -21.37 -0.67
CA GLU A 102 -5.05 -22.07 -1.59
C GLU A 102 -6.40 -21.38 -1.71
N PHE A 103 -6.99 -21.02 -0.56
CA PHE A 103 -8.24 -20.26 -0.52
C PHE A 103 -8.12 -18.91 -1.24
N MET A 104 -7.05 -18.16 -0.98
CA MET A 104 -6.82 -16.88 -1.64
C MET A 104 -6.61 -17.05 -3.15
N GLY A 105 -5.86 -18.06 -3.58
CA GLY A 105 -5.66 -18.37 -5.00
C GLY A 105 -6.96 -18.74 -5.71
N ALA A 106 -7.81 -19.51 -5.04
CA ALA A 106 -9.13 -19.87 -5.58
C ALA A 106 -10.05 -18.65 -5.76
N LEU A 107 -9.98 -17.64 -4.88
CA LEU A 107 -10.75 -16.39 -5.03
C LEU A 107 -10.34 -15.55 -6.26
N TYR A 108 -9.11 -15.74 -6.75
CA TYR A 108 -8.60 -15.11 -7.97
C TYR A 108 -8.64 -16.02 -9.19
N ASP A 109 -9.35 -17.15 -9.13
CA ASP A 109 -9.46 -18.14 -10.20
C ASP A 109 -8.10 -18.69 -10.67
N VAL A 110 -7.08 -18.74 -9.78
CA VAL A 110 -5.76 -19.30 -10.13
C VAL A 110 -5.89 -20.82 -10.30
N PRO A 111 -5.46 -21.38 -11.45
CA PRO A 111 -5.54 -22.83 -11.69
C PRO A 111 -4.80 -23.64 -10.62
N GLN A 112 -5.36 -24.81 -10.26
CA GLN A 112 -4.84 -25.63 -9.16
C GLN A 112 -3.40 -26.14 -9.42
N ASP A 113 -3.08 -26.45 -10.67
CA ASP A 113 -1.72 -26.87 -11.08
C ASP A 113 -0.69 -25.76 -10.88
N ILE A 114 -1.09 -24.51 -11.08
CA ILE A 114 -0.24 -23.34 -10.76
C ILE A 114 -0.09 -23.17 -9.25
N LEU A 115 -1.17 -23.30 -8.47
CA LEU A 115 -1.13 -23.18 -7.01
C LEU A 115 -0.23 -24.23 -6.36
N MET A 116 -0.25 -25.46 -6.86
CA MET A 116 0.60 -26.55 -6.35
C MET A 116 2.10 -26.20 -6.37
N ASN A 117 2.55 -25.42 -7.33
CA ASN A 117 3.93 -24.96 -7.42
C ASN A 117 4.15 -23.62 -6.70
N ARG A 118 3.26 -22.66 -6.90
CA ARG A 118 3.40 -21.28 -6.41
C ARG A 118 3.33 -21.19 -4.89
N ILE A 119 2.48 -21.98 -4.23
CA ILE A 119 2.34 -21.94 -2.76
C ILE A 119 3.64 -22.36 -2.06
N PRO A 120 4.30 -23.49 -2.39
CA PRO A 120 5.60 -23.82 -1.81
C PRO A 120 6.66 -22.74 -2.07
N GLU A 121 6.69 -22.15 -3.27
CA GLU A 121 7.62 -21.07 -3.62
C GLU A 121 7.40 -19.83 -2.77
N LEU A 122 6.14 -19.40 -2.59
CA LEU A 122 5.80 -18.25 -1.73
C LEU A 122 6.12 -18.55 -0.26
N LEU A 123 5.77 -19.74 0.25
CA LEU A 123 6.12 -20.12 1.62
C LEU A 123 7.64 -20.11 1.84
N HIS A 124 8.41 -20.54 0.84
CA HIS A 124 9.87 -20.48 0.89
C HIS A 124 10.39 -19.04 0.86
N LEU A 125 9.92 -18.22 -0.08
CA LEU A 125 10.31 -16.82 -0.21
C LEU A 125 10.08 -16.02 1.08
N PHE A 126 9.00 -16.33 1.80
CA PHE A 126 8.63 -15.66 3.04
C PHE A 126 9.18 -16.34 4.31
N ASP A 127 10.02 -17.37 4.16
CA ASP A 127 10.58 -18.12 5.29
C ASP A 127 9.48 -18.69 6.21
N LEU A 128 8.48 -19.32 5.57
CA LEU A 128 7.33 -19.97 6.21
C LEU A 128 7.19 -21.44 5.83
N SER A 129 8.19 -22.05 5.16
CA SER A 129 8.13 -23.43 4.67
C SER A 129 7.81 -24.43 5.79
N ASP A 130 8.50 -24.32 6.94
CA ASP A 130 8.31 -25.20 8.10
C ASP A 130 6.99 -24.96 8.85
N ARG A 131 6.27 -23.93 8.46
CA ARG A 131 5.00 -23.50 9.05
C ARG A 131 3.82 -23.65 8.10
N GLY A 132 4.04 -24.13 6.89
CA GLY A 132 3.01 -24.24 5.85
C GLY A 132 1.74 -24.96 6.30
N ASP A 133 1.90 -26.04 7.06
CA ASP A 133 0.80 -26.88 7.53
C ASP A 133 0.34 -26.56 8.97
N HIS A 134 0.88 -25.48 9.58
CA HIS A 134 0.47 -25.02 10.91
C HIS A 134 -0.66 -23.99 10.80
N LEU A 135 -1.59 -24.01 11.77
CA LEU A 135 -2.68 -23.06 11.84
C LEU A 135 -2.15 -21.63 12.03
N VAL A 136 -2.74 -20.69 11.30
CA VAL A 136 -2.36 -19.27 11.33
C VAL A 136 -2.62 -18.63 12.71
N GLU A 137 -3.49 -19.19 13.53
CA GLU A 137 -3.71 -18.69 14.91
C GLU A 137 -2.42 -18.70 15.75
N GLY A 138 -1.54 -19.68 15.53
CA GLY A 138 -0.24 -19.79 16.21
C GLY A 138 0.87 -18.91 15.67
N PHE A 139 0.61 -18.11 14.61
CA PHE A 139 1.61 -17.26 13.98
C PHE A 139 1.85 -15.97 14.77
N SER A 140 3.12 -15.54 14.85
CA SER A 140 3.46 -14.21 15.33
C SER A 140 2.90 -13.12 14.37
N THR A 141 2.85 -11.88 14.85
CA THR A 141 2.41 -10.74 13.99
C THR A 141 3.25 -10.64 12.71
N GLY A 142 4.57 -10.80 12.81
CA GLY A 142 5.46 -10.80 11.65
C GLY A 142 5.18 -11.95 10.68
N MET A 143 4.93 -13.17 11.17
CA MET A 143 4.57 -14.31 10.33
C MET A 143 3.22 -14.10 9.63
N LYS A 144 2.24 -13.53 10.32
CA LYS A 144 0.94 -13.18 9.72
C LYS A 144 1.11 -12.13 8.61
N GLN A 145 1.95 -11.13 8.84
CA GLN A 145 2.25 -10.11 7.83
C GLN A 145 2.90 -10.71 6.58
N LYS A 146 3.91 -11.58 6.76
CA LYS A 146 4.52 -12.33 5.68
C LYS A 146 3.48 -13.10 4.85
N LEU A 147 2.62 -13.85 5.54
CA LEU A 147 1.59 -14.66 4.89
C LEU A 147 0.57 -13.79 4.13
N LEU A 148 0.21 -12.62 4.64
CA LEU A 148 -0.69 -11.68 3.98
C LEU A 148 -0.06 -11.07 2.73
N ILE A 149 1.25 -10.76 2.74
CA ILE A 149 1.95 -10.30 1.54
C ILE A 149 2.05 -11.45 0.52
N ALA A 150 2.34 -12.68 0.96
CA ALA A 150 2.31 -13.85 0.10
C ALA A 150 0.95 -14.06 -0.56
N ALA A 151 -0.15 -13.87 0.20
CA ALA A 151 -1.50 -13.94 -0.31
C ALA A 151 -1.80 -12.85 -1.35
N ALA A 152 -1.30 -11.63 -1.15
CA ALA A 152 -1.43 -10.56 -2.13
C ALA A 152 -0.67 -10.84 -3.44
N LEU A 153 0.30 -11.76 -3.42
CA LEU A 153 1.10 -12.19 -4.58
C LEU A 153 0.58 -13.47 -5.24
N ILE A 154 -0.38 -14.18 -4.64
CA ILE A 154 -0.76 -15.54 -5.05
C ILE A 154 -1.21 -15.64 -6.52
N HIS A 155 -1.84 -14.62 -7.06
CA HIS A 155 -2.31 -14.52 -8.44
C HIS A 155 -1.32 -13.78 -9.37
N ASP A 156 -0.09 -13.48 -8.87
CA ASP A 156 0.99 -12.82 -9.61
C ASP A 156 0.63 -11.45 -10.22
N PRO A 157 0.05 -10.53 -9.46
CA PRO A 157 -0.38 -9.24 -9.98
C PRO A 157 0.79 -8.37 -10.41
N PRO A 158 0.66 -7.55 -11.48
CA PRO A 158 1.68 -6.58 -11.87
C PRO A 158 1.78 -5.37 -10.91
N ILE A 159 0.72 -5.09 -10.13
CA ILE A 159 0.67 -3.97 -9.19
C ILE A 159 0.38 -4.47 -7.78
N LEU A 160 1.17 -3.99 -6.80
CA LEU A 160 0.94 -4.24 -5.38
C LEU A 160 0.60 -2.96 -4.65
N PHE A 161 -0.52 -2.98 -3.93
CA PHE A 161 -0.91 -1.95 -2.98
C PHE A 161 -0.59 -2.42 -1.57
N LEU A 162 0.23 -1.66 -0.85
CA LEU A 162 0.70 -1.97 0.49
C LEU A 162 0.31 -0.82 1.44
N ASP A 163 -0.73 -1.03 2.23
CA ASP A 163 -1.22 -0.01 3.19
C ASP A 163 -0.62 -0.28 4.56
N GLU A 164 0.35 0.54 4.97
CA GLU A 164 1.12 0.45 6.22
C GLU A 164 1.78 -0.93 6.44
N PRO A 165 2.57 -1.47 5.49
CA PRO A 165 3.05 -2.85 5.50
C PRO A 165 3.97 -3.21 6.67
N THR A 166 4.55 -2.21 7.34
CA THR A 166 5.49 -2.37 8.44
C THR A 166 4.91 -1.96 9.80
N SER A 167 3.64 -1.56 9.85
CA SER A 167 3.01 -1.16 11.10
C SER A 167 2.93 -2.34 12.07
N SER A 168 3.22 -2.07 13.35
CA SER A 168 3.17 -3.08 14.42
C SER A 168 4.16 -4.25 14.30
N LEU A 169 5.18 -4.12 13.44
CA LEU A 169 6.26 -5.09 13.32
C LEU A 169 7.44 -4.69 14.21
N ASP A 170 8.15 -5.70 14.72
CA ASP A 170 9.44 -5.50 15.34
C ASP A 170 10.51 -5.08 14.30
N PRO A 171 11.69 -4.57 14.73
CA PRO A 171 12.72 -4.11 13.81
C PRO A 171 13.21 -5.18 12.81
N ALA A 172 13.31 -6.44 13.23
CA ALA A 172 13.79 -7.52 12.36
C ALA A 172 12.76 -7.86 11.28
N ALA A 173 11.47 -7.99 11.65
CA ALA A 173 10.38 -8.19 10.71
C ALA A 173 10.21 -7.00 9.76
N THR A 174 10.38 -5.77 10.27
CA THR A 174 10.35 -4.55 9.44
C THR A 174 11.45 -4.57 8.38
N HIS A 175 12.69 -4.91 8.77
CA HIS A 175 13.82 -4.98 7.83
C HIS A 175 13.56 -5.99 6.72
N MET A 176 13.11 -7.18 7.07
CA MET A 176 12.79 -8.22 6.11
C MET A 176 11.66 -7.83 5.14
N VAL A 177 10.57 -7.19 5.62
CA VAL A 177 9.49 -6.71 4.74
C VAL A 177 10.01 -5.65 3.78
N LYS A 178 10.91 -4.76 4.23
CA LYS A 178 11.56 -3.75 3.36
C LYS A 178 12.39 -4.41 2.26
N ASP A 179 13.22 -5.40 2.62
CA ASP A 179 14.06 -6.09 1.64
C ASP A 179 13.20 -6.85 0.61
N LEU A 180 12.12 -7.48 1.06
CA LEU A 180 11.16 -8.11 0.18
C LEU A 180 10.52 -7.12 -0.80
N ILE A 181 10.07 -5.95 -0.33
CA ILE A 181 9.49 -4.92 -1.19
C ILE A 181 10.50 -4.46 -2.26
N LYS A 182 11.77 -4.26 -1.87
CA LYS A 182 12.86 -3.93 -2.82
C LYS A 182 13.06 -5.02 -3.86
N GLU A 183 13.05 -6.28 -3.43
CA GLU A 183 13.24 -7.41 -4.33
C GLU A 183 12.08 -7.54 -5.32
N LEU A 184 10.84 -7.40 -4.87
CA LEU A 184 9.65 -7.41 -5.72
C LEU A 184 9.68 -6.31 -6.78
N ALA A 185 10.12 -5.10 -6.41
CA ALA A 185 10.24 -4.00 -7.36
C ALA A 185 11.38 -4.23 -8.36
N ARG A 186 12.58 -4.57 -7.89
CA ARG A 186 13.79 -4.61 -8.71
C ARG A 186 13.92 -5.89 -9.53
N THR A 187 13.64 -7.05 -8.93
CA THR A 187 13.88 -8.36 -9.53
C THR A 187 12.65 -8.87 -10.27
N ALA A 188 11.46 -8.74 -9.66
CA ALA A 188 10.21 -9.17 -10.27
C ALA A 188 9.52 -8.07 -11.11
N GLY A 189 10.08 -6.87 -11.17
CA GLY A 189 9.54 -5.75 -11.99
C GLY A 189 8.14 -5.30 -11.59
N LYS A 190 7.72 -5.57 -10.34
CA LYS A 190 6.38 -5.18 -9.85
C LYS A 190 6.30 -3.67 -9.63
N THR A 191 5.17 -3.10 -9.99
CA THR A 191 4.82 -1.73 -9.60
C THR A 191 4.26 -1.73 -8.19
N ILE A 192 4.77 -0.88 -7.30
CA ILE A 192 4.37 -0.87 -5.89
C ILE A 192 3.78 0.49 -5.52
N PHE A 193 2.58 0.48 -4.95
CA PHE A 193 1.95 1.63 -4.34
C PHE A 193 1.93 1.46 -2.83
N LEU A 194 2.81 2.20 -2.16
CA LEU A 194 3.04 2.12 -0.71
C LEU A 194 2.38 3.28 0.01
N CYS A 195 1.49 3.01 0.97
CA CYS A 195 1.01 4.01 1.91
C CYS A 195 1.75 3.89 3.23
N SER A 196 2.29 5.00 3.73
CA SER A 196 2.89 5.04 5.06
C SER A 196 2.79 6.44 5.69
N HIS A 197 2.85 6.47 7.01
CA HIS A 197 3.09 7.69 7.79
C HIS A 197 4.53 7.76 8.31
N GLN A 198 5.34 6.72 8.06
CA GLN A 198 6.72 6.59 8.53
C GLN A 198 7.68 7.08 7.45
N LEU A 199 8.29 8.23 7.69
CA LEU A 199 9.25 8.87 6.76
C LEU A 199 10.42 7.94 6.37
N PRO A 200 11.10 7.24 7.32
CA PRO A 200 12.24 6.39 6.96
C PRO A 200 11.89 5.25 6.01
N ILE A 201 10.67 4.71 6.09
CA ILE A 201 10.20 3.65 5.19
C ILE A 201 10.06 4.17 3.77
N VAL A 202 9.48 5.36 3.64
CA VAL A 202 9.24 5.99 2.34
C VAL A 202 10.57 6.45 1.70
N GLU A 203 11.48 7.03 2.49
CA GLU A 203 12.81 7.43 2.01
C GLU A 203 13.63 6.25 1.47
N GLU A 204 13.51 5.09 2.10
CA GLU A 204 14.31 3.93 1.75
C GLU A 204 13.74 3.13 0.55
N LEU A 205 12.39 3.12 0.41
CA LEU A 205 11.73 2.21 -0.54
C LEU A 205 11.21 2.89 -1.80
N CYS A 206 10.91 4.20 -1.77
CA CYS A 206 10.15 4.84 -2.83
C CYS A 206 11.03 5.62 -3.79
N ASP A 207 10.77 5.46 -5.09
CA ASP A 207 11.39 6.25 -6.16
C ASP A 207 10.80 7.66 -6.21
N ARG A 208 9.47 7.76 -6.05
CA ARG A 208 8.72 9.00 -5.97
C ARG A 208 7.69 8.95 -4.86
N ILE A 209 7.35 10.14 -4.35
CA ILE A 209 6.48 10.30 -3.19
C ILE A 209 5.39 11.32 -3.49
N GLY A 210 4.16 11.02 -3.09
CA GLY A 210 3.08 11.97 -2.97
C GLY A 210 2.83 12.31 -1.48
N ILE A 211 2.90 13.57 -1.11
CA ILE A 211 2.54 14.04 0.24
C ILE A 211 1.07 14.40 0.25
N ILE A 212 0.28 13.71 1.09
CA ILE A 212 -1.16 13.94 1.23
C ILE A 212 -1.51 14.47 2.63
N LYS A 213 -2.37 15.48 2.71
CA LYS A 213 -2.93 16.03 3.96
C LYS A 213 -4.39 16.40 3.76
N LYS A 214 -5.27 15.96 4.68
CA LYS A 214 -6.72 16.26 4.67
C LYS A 214 -7.37 15.99 3.29
N GLY A 215 -7.01 14.87 2.67
CA GLY A 215 -7.55 14.44 1.39
C GLY A 215 -6.96 15.13 0.15
N ARG A 216 -6.03 16.05 0.30
CA ARG A 216 -5.41 16.80 -0.81
C ARG A 216 -3.97 16.41 -1.01
N LEU A 217 -3.56 16.24 -2.26
CA LEU A 217 -2.16 16.09 -2.63
C LEU A 217 -1.45 17.44 -2.51
N ILE A 218 -0.46 17.52 -1.63
CA ILE A 218 0.28 18.76 -1.35
C ILE A 218 1.48 18.88 -2.28
N SER A 219 2.20 17.79 -2.50
CA SER A 219 3.35 17.72 -3.39
C SER A 219 3.53 16.31 -3.93
N VAL A 220 4.14 16.19 -5.10
CA VAL A 220 4.54 14.91 -5.69
C VAL A 220 5.88 15.11 -6.42
N GLY A 221 6.76 14.12 -6.33
CA GLY A 221 8.07 14.12 -6.98
C GLY A 221 9.01 13.10 -6.38
N SER A 222 10.26 13.08 -6.85
CA SER A 222 11.35 12.36 -6.17
C SER A 222 11.66 12.99 -4.82
N LEU A 223 12.41 12.30 -3.97
CA LEU A 223 12.87 12.84 -2.69
C LEU A 223 13.56 14.18 -2.85
N GLU A 224 14.46 14.28 -3.84
CA GLU A 224 15.22 15.52 -4.11
C GLU A 224 14.31 16.65 -4.58
N GLU A 225 13.34 16.37 -5.46
CA GLU A 225 12.37 17.36 -5.92
C GLU A 225 11.51 17.90 -4.78
N ILE A 226 11.09 17.02 -3.86
CA ILE A 226 10.28 17.41 -2.69
C ILE A 226 11.09 18.25 -1.72
N LYS A 227 12.33 17.86 -1.43
CA LYS A 227 13.25 18.64 -0.58
C LYS A 227 13.53 20.01 -1.19
N CYS A 228 13.80 20.06 -2.49
CA CYS A 228 14.05 21.32 -3.20
C CYS A 228 12.82 22.26 -3.16
N LYS A 229 11.61 21.74 -3.44
CA LYS A 229 10.37 22.54 -3.36
C LYS A 229 10.09 23.13 -1.98
N ALA A 230 10.49 22.40 -0.94
CA ALA A 230 10.29 22.80 0.46
C ALA A 230 11.45 23.65 0.99
N GLU A 231 12.52 23.84 0.22
CA GLU A 231 13.78 24.44 0.72
C GLU A 231 14.26 23.76 1.99
N ALA A 232 14.31 22.42 1.99
CA ALA A 232 14.57 21.57 3.14
C ALA A 232 15.77 20.65 2.91
N SER A 233 16.50 20.32 3.98
CA SER A 233 17.65 19.43 3.95
C SER A 233 17.23 17.95 4.07
N THR A 234 16.14 17.67 4.77
CA THR A 234 15.62 16.33 5.03
C THR A 234 14.17 16.20 4.57
N LEU A 235 13.70 14.94 4.35
CA LEU A 235 12.29 14.70 4.06
C LEU A 235 11.40 15.10 5.24
N GLU A 236 11.85 14.92 6.47
CA GLU A 236 11.12 15.33 7.67
C GLU A 236 10.88 16.83 7.69
N GLU A 237 11.93 17.64 7.48
CA GLU A 237 11.81 19.09 7.38
C GLU A 237 10.87 19.51 6.22
N ALA A 238 11.00 18.87 5.05
CA ALA A 238 10.13 19.11 3.91
C ALA A 238 8.67 18.77 4.22
N PHE A 239 8.43 17.64 4.88
CA PHE A 239 7.11 17.21 5.26
C PHE A 239 6.42 18.18 6.22
N ILE A 240 7.16 18.66 7.27
CA ILE A 240 6.66 19.62 8.24
C ILE A 240 6.32 20.95 7.53
N LYS A 241 7.23 21.50 6.71
CA LYS A 241 7.02 22.74 5.97
C LYS A 241 5.82 22.66 5.02
N LEU A 242 5.75 21.61 4.20
CA LEU A 242 4.69 21.45 3.20
C LEU A 242 3.32 21.16 3.83
N THR A 243 3.30 20.43 4.95
CA THR A 243 2.05 20.11 5.61
C THR A 243 1.61 21.18 6.60
N GLY A 244 2.49 22.09 7.00
CA GLY A 244 2.21 23.08 8.06
C GLY A 244 1.83 22.37 9.37
N LEU A 245 2.45 21.22 9.65
CA LEU A 245 2.37 20.59 10.98
C LEU A 245 3.28 21.43 11.89
N GLU A 246 2.69 22.34 12.64
CA GLU A 246 3.37 22.96 13.76
C GLU A 246 3.66 21.84 14.77
N VAL A 247 4.92 21.71 15.18
CA VAL A 247 5.25 21.04 16.44
C VAL A 247 4.62 21.92 17.50
N LYS A 248 3.43 21.57 17.97
CA LYS A 248 2.77 22.34 19.01
C LYS A 248 3.67 22.28 20.25
N ASP A 249 4.22 23.42 20.65
CA ASP A 249 4.84 23.67 21.96
C ASP A 249 3.83 23.55 23.14
N GLU A 250 2.66 22.93 22.89
CA GLU A 250 1.62 22.69 23.90
C GLU A 250 2.03 21.70 25.00
N LEU A 251 3.18 21.01 24.85
CA LEU A 251 3.74 20.17 25.91
C LEU A 251 4.16 20.96 27.16
N LEU A 252 4.23 22.27 27.11
CA LEU A 252 4.58 23.12 28.25
C LEU A 252 3.39 23.94 28.81
N ALA A 253 2.25 23.99 28.12
CA ALA A 253 1.10 24.81 28.53
C ALA A 253 0.40 24.31 29.81
N TRP A 254 0.63 23.05 30.22
CA TRP A 254 0.07 22.51 31.47
C TRP A 254 0.97 22.75 32.70
N ARG A 255 2.12 23.41 32.54
CA ARG A 255 3.08 23.76 33.61
C ARG A 255 2.89 25.15 34.21
N GLY A 256 1.80 25.83 33.87
CA GLY A 256 1.40 27.11 34.43
C GLY A 256 0.53 26.99 35.65
#